data_dc8e21a1d3ffd41e14422afa8fdd1c69
#
_entry.id   dc8e21a1d3ffd41e14422afa8fdd1c69
#
_cell.length_a   1.000
_cell.length_b   1.000
_cell.length_c   1.000
_cell.angle_alpha   90.00
_cell.angle_beta   90.00
_cell.angle_gamma   90.00
#
_symmetry.space_group_name_H-M   'P 1'
#
loop_
_entity.id
_entity.type
_entity.pdbx_description
1 polymer ?
#
loop_
_entity_poly.entity_id
_entity_poly.type
_entity_poly.pdbx_seq_one_letter_code
_entity_poly.pdbx_strand_id
1 'polypeptide(L)'
;MESQQILKLIYRNADRLLKLVNQLLDFRKIDMQGDSLVLSTGDIVPFVRDVAYSFKELSEQKRIHFSFSSVFTSLPMKFDTDKVFKIVSNLLSNAFKFTPEGGTISVTLSVRLEKEGENKLVIEVSDSGIGIPADKQGAIFDRFYQVSSPDKGNPVVGTGIGLHLCREFV
;
A
#
# COMPACT_ATOMS: atom_id res chain seq x y z
N MET A 1 35.21 -3.74 -2.05
CA MET A 1 33.96 -3.64 -2.86
C MET A 1 33.02 -4.82 -2.62
N GLU A 2 33.52 -6.06 -2.62
CA GLU A 2 32.72 -7.30 -2.45
C GLU A 2 32.01 -7.38 -1.09
N SER A 3 32.71 -7.05 0.02
CA SER A 3 32.14 -7.06 1.38
C SER A 3 30.97 -6.09 1.55
N GLN A 4 30.98 -4.91 0.90
CA GLN A 4 29.88 -3.95 0.98
C GLN A 4 28.66 -4.42 0.17
N GLN A 5 28.86 -5.14 -0.92
CA GLN A 5 27.76 -5.74 -1.69
C GLN A 5 27.09 -6.86 -0.92
N ILE A 6 27.88 -7.72 -0.27
CA ILE A 6 27.38 -8.79 0.59
C ILE A 6 26.58 -8.20 1.76
N LEU A 7 27.10 -7.18 2.42
CA LEU A 7 26.39 -6.52 3.54
C LEU A 7 25.05 -5.93 3.11
N LYS A 8 24.99 -5.26 1.94
CA LYS A 8 23.75 -4.74 1.37
C LYS A 8 22.74 -5.86 1.05
N LEU A 9 23.22 -6.99 0.55
CA LEU A 9 22.38 -8.15 0.26
C LEU A 9 21.79 -8.75 1.54
N ILE A 10 22.61 -8.91 2.58
CA ILE A 10 22.17 -9.42 3.89
C ILE A 10 21.12 -8.48 4.48
N TYR A 11 21.37 -7.16 4.48
CA TYR A 11 20.45 -6.17 4.99
C TYR A 11 19.08 -6.22 4.26
N ARG A 12 19.10 -6.28 2.92
CA ARG A 12 17.87 -6.41 2.11
C ARG A 12 17.07 -7.67 2.43
N ASN A 13 17.77 -8.80 2.62
CA ASN A 13 17.10 -10.07 2.96
C ASN A 13 16.54 -10.05 4.38
N ALA A 14 17.25 -9.46 5.34
CA ALA A 14 16.77 -9.29 6.71
C ALA A 14 15.54 -8.38 6.79
N ASP A 15 15.55 -7.23 6.09
CA ASP A 15 14.41 -6.32 5.99
C ASP A 15 13.19 -7.01 5.34
N ARG A 16 13.43 -7.80 4.29
CA ARG A 16 12.39 -8.59 3.65
C ARG A 16 11.78 -9.63 4.58
N LEU A 17 12.60 -10.36 5.34
CA LEU A 17 12.15 -11.33 6.32
C LEU A 17 11.33 -10.66 7.44
N LEU A 18 11.79 -9.52 7.94
CA LEU A 18 11.08 -8.76 8.96
C LEU A 18 9.70 -8.30 8.46
N LYS A 19 9.61 -7.81 7.24
CA LYS A 19 8.33 -7.45 6.61
C LYS A 19 7.39 -8.64 6.48
N LEU A 20 7.91 -9.81 6.08
CA LEU A 20 7.13 -11.05 6.00
C LEU A 20 6.60 -11.49 7.35
N VAL A 21 7.45 -11.48 8.39
CA VAL A 21 7.06 -11.85 9.76
C VAL A 21 5.98 -10.90 10.27
N ASN A 22 6.14 -9.60 10.10
CA ASN A 22 5.14 -8.61 10.52
C ASN A 22 3.80 -8.81 9.79
N GLN A 23 3.81 -9.04 8.49
CA GLN A 23 2.59 -9.34 7.73
C GLN A 23 1.92 -10.64 8.18
N LEU A 24 2.69 -11.66 8.55
CA LEU A 24 2.15 -12.91 9.10
C LEU A 24 1.54 -12.71 10.49
N LEU A 25 2.17 -11.86 11.32
CA LEU A 25 1.63 -11.50 12.64
C LEU A 25 0.34 -10.69 12.53
N ASP A 26 0.27 -9.73 11.60
CA ASP A 26 -0.96 -8.98 11.31
C ASP A 26 -2.07 -9.93 10.85
N PHE A 27 -1.75 -10.85 9.96
CA PHE A 27 -2.66 -11.89 9.50
C PHE A 27 -3.18 -12.75 10.66
N ARG A 28 -2.30 -13.21 11.56
CA ARG A 28 -2.71 -13.99 12.75
C ARG A 28 -3.65 -13.22 13.68
N LYS A 29 -3.43 -11.92 13.85
CA LYS A 29 -4.31 -11.07 14.68
C LYS A 29 -5.73 -11.04 14.12
N ILE A 30 -5.87 -10.94 12.80
CA ILE A 30 -7.17 -10.95 12.13
C ILE A 30 -7.87 -12.31 12.31
N ASP A 31 -7.16 -13.41 12.11
CA ASP A 31 -7.72 -14.78 12.16
C ASP A 31 -8.15 -15.20 13.58
N MET A 32 -7.44 -14.77 14.63
CA MET A 32 -7.62 -15.32 15.98
C MET A 32 -8.53 -14.50 16.91
N GLN A 33 -8.76 -13.21 16.67
CA GLN A 33 -9.40 -12.34 17.66
C GLN A 33 -10.55 -11.44 17.13
N GLY A 34 -10.89 -11.50 15.84
CA GLY A 34 -11.74 -10.47 15.27
C GLY A 34 -11.09 -9.11 15.53
N ASP A 35 -10.31 -8.64 14.58
CA ASP A 35 -9.42 -7.49 14.73
C ASP A 35 -10.16 -6.25 15.27
N SER A 36 -9.97 -5.94 16.55
CA SER A 36 -10.61 -4.80 17.19
C SER A 36 -10.02 -3.49 16.63
N LEU A 37 -10.89 -2.57 16.18
CA LEU A 37 -10.50 -1.24 15.76
C LEU A 37 -9.98 -0.43 16.96
N VAL A 38 -8.76 0.07 16.87
CA VAL A 38 -8.17 1.01 17.83
C VAL A 38 -8.33 2.43 17.30
N LEU A 39 -9.52 3.00 17.53
CA LEU A 39 -9.85 4.34 17.02
C LEU A 39 -9.16 5.43 17.83
N SER A 40 -8.47 6.33 17.15
CA SER A 40 -7.93 7.58 17.67
C SER A 40 -8.53 8.78 16.93
N THR A 41 -8.71 9.90 17.62
CA THR A 41 -9.15 11.15 16.99
C THR A 41 -7.95 11.85 16.37
N GLY A 42 -8.06 12.22 15.10
CA GLY A 42 -6.98 12.89 14.38
C GLY A 42 -7.49 13.52 13.07
N ASP A 43 -6.64 14.25 12.39
CA ASP A 43 -6.91 14.77 11.06
C ASP A 43 -6.38 13.80 10.01
N ILE A 44 -7.27 13.19 9.24
CA ILE A 44 -6.93 12.17 8.26
C ILE A 44 -6.15 12.74 7.06
N VAL A 45 -6.36 14.04 6.72
CA VAL A 45 -5.72 14.65 5.55
C VAL A 45 -4.20 14.75 5.72
N PRO A 46 -3.67 15.43 6.76
CA PRO A 46 -2.23 15.45 6.98
C PRO A 46 -1.67 14.03 7.25
N PHE A 47 -2.41 13.16 7.94
CA PHE A 47 -1.96 11.80 8.19
C PHE A 47 -1.69 11.03 6.88
N VAL A 48 -2.67 10.97 5.97
CA VAL A 48 -2.51 10.26 4.68
C VAL A 48 -1.46 10.95 3.81
N ARG A 49 -1.40 12.28 3.83
CA ARG A 49 -0.37 13.05 3.11
C ARG A 49 1.04 12.69 3.58
N ASP A 50 1.26 12.62 4.89
CA ASP A 50 2.58 12.34 5.46
C ASP A 50 3.02 10.89 5.14
N VAL A 51 2.09 9.93 5.20
CA VAL A 51 2.34 8.56 4.72
C VAL A 51 2.70 8.57 3.23
N ALA A 52 1.95 9.30 2.40
CA ALA A 52 2.22 9.40 0.96
C ALA A 52 3.60 10.03 0.70
N TYR A 53 3.94 11.11 1.36
CA TYR A 53 5.23 11.79 1.17
C TYR A 53 6.44 11.02 1.71
N SER A 54 6.25 10.00 2.56
CA SER A 54 7.34 9.09 2.92
C SER A 54 7.91 8.32 1.70
N PHE A 55 7.16 8.26 0.59
CA PHE A 55 7.58 7.65 -0.68
C PHE A 55 8.24 8.64 -1.66
N LYS A 56 8.37 9.93 -1.29
CA LYS A 56 8.88 10.96 -2.20
C LYS A 56 10.30 10.67 -2.68
N GLU A 57 11.21 10.30 -1.77
CA GLU A 57 12.57 9.93 -2.14
C GLU A 57 12.61 8.77 -3.13
N LEU A 58 11.76 7.75 -2.92
CA LEU A 58 11.62 6.62 -3.84
C LEU A 58 11.12 7.07 -5.21
N SER A 59 10.19 8.04 -5.27
CA SER A 59 9.70 8.58 -6.54
C SER A 59 10.81 9.29 -7.32
N GLU A 60 11.65 10.06 -6.64
CA GLU A 60 12.80 10.74 -7.25
C GLU A 60 13.84 9.73 -7.76
N GLN A 61 14.19 8.72 -6.94
CA GLN A 61 15.12 7.64 -7.32
C GLN A 61 14.66 6.85 -8.54
N LYS A 62 13.33 6.60 -8.64
CA LYS A 62 12.72 5.86 -9.75
C LYS A 62 12.28 6.76 -10.91
N ARG A 63 12.44 8.07 -10.80
CA ARG A 63 11.96 9.08 -11.78
C ARG A 63 10.48 8.92 -12.10
N ILE A 64 9.66 8.70 -11.08
CA ILE A 64 8.20 8.58 -11.19
C ILE A 64 7.57 9.92 -10.78
N HIS A 65 6.62 10.41 -11.55
CA HIS A 65 5.84 11.60 -11.20
C HIS A 65 4.85 11.24 -10.10
N PHE A 66 5.11 11.75 -8.89
CA PHE A 66 4.31 11.45 -7.72
C PHE A 66 3.55 12.68 -7.23
N SER A 67 2.24 12.52 -6.95
CA SER A 67 1.40 13.60 -6.44
C SER A 67 0.44 13.13 -5.35
N PHE A 68 0.09 14.06 -4.46
CA PHE A 68 -0.98 13.94 -3.49
C PHE A 68 -1.98 15.07 -3.67
N SER A 69 -3.27 14.76 -3.65
CA SER A 69 -4.36 15.74 -3.70
C SER A 69 -5.46 15.36 -2.72
N SER A 70 -6.16 16.38 -2.20
CA SER A 70 -7.31 16.20 -1.32
C SER A 70 -8.33 17.31 -1.61
N VAL A 71 -9.61 16.95 -1.60
CA VAL A 71 -10.70 17.93 -1.69
C VAL A 71 -10.88 18.72 -0.39
N PHE A 72 -10.22 18.29 0.69
CA PHE A 72 -10.24 18.93 2.00
C PHE A 72 -8.85 19.43 2.37
N THR A 73 -8.79 20.56 3.05
CA THR A 73 -7.55 21.01 3.71
C THR A 73 -7.36 20.32 5.07
N SER A 74 -8.45 19.96 5.75
CA SER A 74 -8.50 19.29 7.05
C SER A 74 -9.81 18.52 7.16
N LEU A 75 -9.75 17.30 7.73
CA LEU A 75 -10.92 16.47 8.00
C LEU A 75 -10.71 15.70 9.31
N PRO A 76 -11.03 16.30 10.46
CA PRO A 76 -10.97 15.63 11.76
C PRO A 76 -11.97 14.47 11.83
N MET A 77 -11.48 13.29 12.19
CA MET A 77 -12.32 12.10 12.34
C MET A 77 -11.69 11.08 13.30
N LYS A 78 -12.45 10.04 13.64
CA LYS A 78 -11.91 8.86 14.35
C LYS A 78 -11.52 7.81 13.33
N PHE A 79 -10.29 7.31 13.39
CA PHE A 79 -9.80 6.24 12.54
C PHE A 79 -8.69 5.45 13.26
N ASP A 80 -8.43 4.26 12.78
CA ASP A 80 -7.32 3.43 13.22
C ASP A 80 -6.06 3.81 12.43
N THR A 81 -5.13 4.49 13.08
CA THR A 81 -3.90 5.01 12.45
C THR A 81 -3.00 3.90 11.92
N ASP A 82 -2.91 2.76 12.60
CA ASP A 82 -2.09 1.61 12.17
C ASP A 82 -2.67 0.97 10.92
N LYS A 83 -3.99 0.76 10.87
CA LYS A 83 -4.66 0.17 9.70
C LYS A 83 -4.60 1.10 8.49
N VAL A 84 -4.90 2.38 8.65
CA VAL A 84 -4.80 3.36 7.55
C VAL A 84 -3.37 3.45 7.03
N PHE A 85 -2.37 3.49 7.92
CA PHE A 85 -0.96 3.45 7.53
C PHE A 85 -0.63 2.21 6.70
N LYS A 86 -1.06 1.03 7.14
CA LYS A 86 -0.82 -0.25 6.45
C LYS A 86 -1.49 -0.29 5.08
N ILE A 87 -2.74 0.17 4.98
CA ILE A 87 -3.48 0.23 3.70
C ILE A 87 -2.74 1.12 2.71
N VAL A 88 -2.48 2.37 3.08
CA VAL A 88 -1.85 3.35 2.17
C VAL A 88 -0.45 2.90 1.76
N SER A 89 0.34 2.41 2.72
CA SER A 89 1.70 1.92 2.46
C SER A 89 1.72 0.68 1.55
N ASN A 90 0.79 -0.26 1.71
CA ASN A 90 0.67 -1.42 0.83
C ASN A 90 0.28 -1.03 -0.59
N LEU A 91 -0.70 -0.14 -0.75
CA LEU A 91 -1.13 0.35 -2.06
C LEU A 91 0.00 1.10 -2.77
N LEU A 92 0.67 2.03 -2.08
CA LEU A 92 1.81 2.77 -2.64
C LEU A 92 2.99 1.86 -2.97
N SER A 93 3.34 0.93 -2.09
CA SER A 93 4.41 -0.04 -2.36
C SER A 93 4.14 -0.84 -3.64
N ASN A 94 2.89 -1.24 -3.87
CA ASN A 94 2.49 -1.91 -5.11
C ASN A 94 2.56 -0.96 -6.31
N ALA A 95 2.04 0.24 -6.22
CA ALA A 95 2.11 1.25 -7.29
C ALA A 95 3.57 1.50 -7.70
N PHE A 96 4.46 1.78 -6.75
CA PHE A 96 5.89 1.98 -7.05
C PHE A 96 6.62 0.73 -7.57
N LYS A 97 6.13 -0.45 -7.25
CA LYS A 97 6.70 -1.71 -7.72
C LYS A 97 6.37 -1.97 -9.19
N PHE A 98 5.16 -1.63 -9.60
CA PHE A 98 4.64 -1.98 -10.92
C PHE A 98 4.63 -0.82 -11.92
N THR A 99 4.92 0.41 -11.48
CA THR A 99 5.06 1.57 -12.36
C THR A 99 6.51 1.65 -12.87
N PRO A 100 6.71 1.73 -14.19
CA PRO A 100 8.04 1.92 -14.77
C PRO A 100 8.56 3.35 -14.56
N GLU A 101 9.86 3.55 -14.83
CA GLU A 101 10.48 4.87 -14.87
C GLU A 101 9.72 5.79 -15.85
N GLY A 102 9.53 7.05 -15.47
CA GLY A 102 8.75 8.04 -16.24
C GLY A 102 7.23 7.93 -16.08
N GLY A 103 6.75 6.93 -15.34
CA GLY A 103 5.33 6.78 -15.06
C GLY A 103 4.81 7.78 -14.02
N THR A 104 3.52 7.65 -13.71
CA THR A 104 2.81 8.53 -12.76
C THR A 104 2.17 7.71 -11.65
N ILE A 105 2.19 8.24 -10.42
CA ILE A 105 1.46 7.72 -9.28
C ILE A 105 0.78 8.89 -8.58
N SER A 106 -0.51 8.77 -8.27
CA SER A 106 -1.26 9.77 -7.53
C SER A 106 -2.01 9.18 -6.35
N VAL A 107 -2.07 9.93 -5.26
CA VAL A 107 -2.93 9.65 -4.11
C VAL A 107 -3.98 10.73 -4.03
N THR A 108 -5.25 10.35 -4.04
CA THR A 108 -6.37 11.30 -3.93
C THR A 108 -7.22 10.96 -2.72
N LEU A 109 -7.52 11.97 -1.91
CA LEU A 109 -8.42 11.88 -0.78
C LEU A 109 -9.71 12.64 -1.10
N SER A 110 -10.83 11.93 -1.09
CA SER A 110 -12.15 12.49 -1.41
C SER A 110 -13.23 11.89 -0.52
N VAL A 111 -14.46 12.37 -0.66
CA VAL A 111 -15.65 11.79 -0.03
C VAL A 111 -16.63 11.39 -1.10
N ARG A 112 -17.16 10.20 -0.99
CA ARG A 112 -18.27 9.70 -1.79
C ARG A 112 -19.55 9.81 -0.98
N LEU A 113 -20.54 10.46 -1.55
CA LEU A 113 -21.89 10.50 -1.00
C LEU A 113 -22.56 9.15 -1.31
N GLU A 114 -22.96 8.42 -0.29
CA GLU A 114 -23.76 7.22 -0.43
C GLU A 114 -25.25 7.54 -0.27
N LYS A 115 -26.10 6.63 -0.77
CA LYS A 115 -27.53 6.70 -0.53
C LYS A 115 -27.77 6.51 0.98
N GLU A 116 -28.65 7.29 1.59
CA GLU A 116 -28.96 7.29 3.03
C GLU A 116 -28.17 8.28 3.92
N GLY A 117 -27.39 9.19 3.32
CA GLY A 117 -26.72 10.26 4.07
C GLY A 117 -25.39 9.87 4.73
N GLU A 118 -24.95 8.65 4.53
CA GLU A 118 -23.62 8.23 4.95
C GLU A 118 -22.55 8.69 3.95
N ASN A 119 -21.54 9.39 4.44
CA ASN A 119 -20.40 9.81 3.64
C ASN A 119 -19.25 8.83 3.85
N LYS A 120 -18.73 8.27 2.75
CA LYS A 120 -17.55 7.41 2.81
C LYS A 120 -16.30 8.17 2.41
N LEU A 121 -15.28 8.14 3.27
CA LEU A 121 -13.96 8.59 2.91
C LEU A 121 -13.37 7.65 1.86
N VAL A 122 -12.86 8.21 0.79
CA VAL A 122 -12.21 7.48 -0.30
C VAL A 122 -10.74 7.88 -0.36
N ILE A 123 -9.86 6.90 -0.17
CA ILE A 123 -8.42 7.03 -0.42
C ILE A 123 -8.13 6.25 -1.71
N GLU A 124 -7.82 6.96 -2.77
CA GLU A 124 -7.52 6.37 -4.07
C GLU A 124 -6.03 6.49 -4.36
N VAL A 125 -5.42 5.36 -4.75
CA VAL A 125 -4.04 5.30 -5.27
C VAL A 125 -4.13 4.86 -6.72
N SER A 126 -3.75 5.74 -7.64
CA SER A 126 -3.74 5.48 -9.07
C SER A 126 -2.31 5.42 -9.59
N ASP A 127 -2.03 4.48 -10.47
CA ASP A 127 -0.73 4.32 -11.11
C ASP A 127 -0.86 4.09 -12.61
N SER A 128 0.19 4.44 -13.36
CA SER A 128 0.30 4.19 -14.80
C SER A 128 1.13 2.94 -15.11
N GLY A 129 1.12 1.97 -14.21
CA GLY A 129 1.87 0.72 -14.33
C GLY A 129 1.31 -0.25 -15.37
N ILE A 130 1.77 -1.49 -15.27
CA ILE A 130 1.39 -2.56 -16.22
C ILE A 130 -0.10 -2.95 -16.14
N GLY A 131 -0.83 -2.46 -15.14
CA GLY A 131 -2.22 -2.82 -14.89
C GLY A 131 -2.40 -4.26 -14.42
N ILE A 132 -3.67 -4.64 -14.20
CA ILE A 132 -4.07 -5.97 -13.76
C ILE A 132 -5.05 -6.53 -14.79
N PRO A 133 -4.74 -7.69 -15.42
CA PRO A 133 -5.64 -8.34 -16.35
C PRO A 133 -7.03 -8.57 -15.72
N ALA A 134 -8.10 -8.36 -16.50
CA ALA A 134 -9.47 -8.41 -16.00
C ALA A 134 -9.82 -9.76 -15.33
N ASP A 135 -9.30 -10.85 -15.87
CA ASP A 135 -9.48 -12.21 -15.34
C ASP A 135 -8.75 -12.45 -13.98
N LYS A 136 -7.82 -11.56 -13.61
CA LYS A 136 -7.04 -11.65 -12.36
C LYS A 136 -7.53 -10.69 -11.27
N GLN A 137 -8.32 -9.66 -11.63
CA GLN A 137 -8.73 -8.61 -10.69
C GLN A 137 -9.48 -9.15 -9.46
N GLY A 138 -10.28 -10.19 -9.61
CA GLY A 138 -10.95 -10.83 -8.48
C GLY A 138 -9.99 -11.56 -7.52
N ALA A 139 -8.95 -12.17 -8.08
CA ALA A 139 -8.02 -13.01 -7.33
C ALA A 139 -6.89 -12.23 -6.63
N ILE A 140 -6.62 -10.96 -7.01
CA ILE A 140 -5.51 -10.18 -6.41
C ILE A 140 -5.66 -9.93 -4.91
N PHE A 141 -6.88 -10.04 -4.39
CA PHE A 141 -7.16 -9.93 -2.96
C PHE A 141 -7.11 -11.28 -2.22
N ASP A 142 -6.90 -12.38 -2.93
CA ASP A 142 -6.76 -13.68 -2.31
C ASP A 142 -5.40 -13.84 -1.66
N ARG A 143 -5.36 -14.67 -0.61
CA ARG A 143 -4.15 -14.92 0.18
C ARG A 143 -3.06 -15.55 -0.68
N PHE A 144 -1.85 -15.01 -0.58
CA PHE A 144 -0.66 -15.51 -1.29
C PHE A 144 -0.75 -15.44 -2.82
N TYR A 145 -1.80 -14.83 -3.35
CA TYR A 145 -1.97 -14.69 -4.79
C TYR A 145 -0.96 -13.68 -5.36
N GLN A 146 -0.36 -14.05 -6.47
CA GLN A 146 0.57 -13.21 -7.22
C GLN A 146 0.32 -13.42 -8.71
N VAL A 147 0.27 -12.33 -9.47
CA VAL A 147 0.20 -12.40 -10.93
C VAL A 147 1.59 -12.78 -11.44
N SER A 148 1.73 -14.00 -11.96
CA SER A 148 2.96 -14.43 -12.61
C SER A 148 3.12 -13.67 -13.93
N SER A 149 4.21 -12.92 -14.09
CA SER A 149 4.57 -12.33 -15.38
C SER A 149 5.37 -13.34 -16.20
N PRO A 150 4.89 -13.78 -17.37
CA PRO A 150 5.61 -14.77 -18.16
C PRO A 150 6.94 -14.26 -18.74
N ASP A 151 7.14 -12.95 -18.84
CA ASP A 151 8.15 -12.35 -19.72
C ASP A 151 9.42 -11.78 -19.08
N LYS A 152 9.61 -11.90 -17.76
CA LYS A 152 10.87 -11.43 -17.16
C LYS A 152 11.33 -12.42 -16.09
N GLY A 153 12.48 -13.06 -16.33
CA GLY A 153 13.14 -14.05 -15.49
C GLY A 153 13.53 -13.59 -14.07
N ASN A 154 12.87 -12.58 -13.54
CA ASN A 154 12.90 -12.19 -12.14
C ASN A 154 11.52 -12.46 -11.52
N PRO A 155 11.44 -13.30 -10.50
CA PRO A 155 10.19 -13.49 -9.77
C PRO A 155 9.72 -12.14 -9.23
N VAL A 156 8.46 -11.80 -9.51
CA VAL A 156 7.82 -10.62 -8.92
C VAL A 156 7.85 -10.77 -7.40
N VAL A 157 8.73 -10.01 -6.76
CA VAL A 157 9.01 -10.12 -5.34
C VAL A 157 7.87 -9.51 -4.55
N GLY A 158 6.99 -10.33 -4.02
CA GLY A 158 5.88 -9.92 -3.13
C GLY A 158 5.54 -11.07 -2.18
N THR A 159 4.69 -10.80 -1.22
CA THR A 159 4.21 -11.82 -0.27
C THR A 159 2.84 -12.38 -0.68
N GLY A 160 2.09 -11.61 -1.49
CA GLY A 160 0.68 -11.90 -1.80
C GLY A 160 -0.27 -11.67 -0.63
N ILE A 161 0.19 -11.02 0.45
CA ILE A 161 -0.61 -10.78 1.66
C ILE A 161 -1.12 -9.32 1.72
N GLY A 162 -0.38 -8.37 1.15
CA GLY A 162 -0.65 -6.94 1.31
C GLY A 162 -2.04 -6.49 0.86
N LEU A 163 -2.52 -6.89 -0.33
CA LEU A 163 -3.85 -6.54 -0.81
C LEU A 163 -4.95 -7.27 -0.06
N HIS A 164 -4.70 -8.52 0.37
CA HIS A 164 -5.61 -9.23 1.26
C HIS A 164 -5.83 -8.47 2.57
N LEU A 165 -4.74 -8.02 3.23
CA LEU A 165 -4.84 -7.20 4.43
C LEU A 165 -5.59 -5.89 4.19
N CYS A 166 -5.37 -5.22 3.04
CA CYS A 166 -6.15 -4.03 2.70
C CYS A 166 -7.65 -4.31 2.65
N ARG A 167 -8.07 -5.44 2.06
CA ARG A 167 -9.49 -5.84 2.02
C ARG A 167 -10.07 -6.12 3.40
N GLU A 168 -9.30 -6.74 4.30
CA GLU A 168 -9.76 -7.04 5.65
C GLU A 168 -9.84 -5.80 6.56
N PHE A 169 -9.10 -4.74 6.26
CA PHE A 169 -9.09 -3.50 7.04
C PHE A 169 -10.13 -2.45 6.60
N VAL A 170 -10.76 -2.61 5.44
CA VAL A 170 -11.79 -1.72 4.87
C VAL A 170 -13.17 -2.29 5.10
#